data_7b0dcc12ec1ac685a44d374554ad1a2b
#
_entry.id   7b0dcc12ec1ac685a44d374554ad1a2b
#
_cell.length_a   1.000
_cell.length_b   1.000
_cell.length_c   1.000
_cell.angle_alpha   90.00
_cell.angle_beta   90.00
_cell.angle_gamma   90.00
#
_symmetry.space_group_name_H-M   'P 1'
#
loop_
_entity.id
_entity.type
_entity.pdbx_description
1 polymer ?
#
loop_
_entity_poly.entity_id
_entity_poly.type
_entity_poly.pdbx_seq_one_letter_code
_entity_poly.pdbx_strand_id
1 'polypeptide(L)'
;SNEYVLTFGIVFILVGLAFKISAVPCHMWAPDVYEGSPTTVTLFFTMVPKIAALTVFIRFLYVPFLNLIDQWQMIIIFLSIASMVFGAVAAIGQTNIKRLIAYSSIGHIGYTLAGLATASNEGIQSSIIYISIYVVMNLALFCCLLMLRRKDQYYEDISDLSGLSKNHPMLSLCLLVILFSLAGIPPLAGFFAKFYVFIAVLEQSMYFLSLIHISEPTRRLN
;
A
#
# COMPACT_ATOMS: atom_id res chain seq x y z
N SER A 1 20.09 -23.15 21.84
CA SER A 1 20.74 -22.75 20.56
C SER A 1 19.80 -22.85 19.36
N ASN A 2 18.79 -23.73 19.36
CA ASN A 2 17.87 -23.88 18.22
C ASN A 2 16.91 -22.68 18.04
N GLU A 3 16.54 -22.00 19.10
CA GLU A 3 15.67 -20.80 19.03
C GLU A 3 16.31 -19.65 18.27
N TYR A 4 17.59 -19.38 18.47
CA TYR A 4 18.30 -18.32 17.72
C TYR A 4 18.37 -18.61 16.23
N VAL A 5 18.62 -19.86 15.85
CA VAL A 5 18.67 -20.28 14.44
C VAL A 5 17.30 -20.08 13.78
N LEU A 6 16.22 -20.42 14.51
CA LEU A 6 14.85 -20.26 14.03
C LEU A 6 14.51 -18.77 13.86
N THR A 7 14.86 -17.94 14.85
CA THR A 7 14.63 -16.49 14.78
C THR A 7 15.38 -15.85 13.61
N PHE A 8 16.65 -16.23 13.38
CA PHE A 8 17.37 -15.76 12.19
C PHE A 8 16.67 -16.18 10.89
N GLY A 9 16.19 -17.43 10.81
CA GLY A 9 15.46 -17.92 9.65
C GLY A 9 14.19 -17.10 9.37
N ILE A 10 13.41 -16.81 10.41
CA ILE A 10 12.19 -15.97 10.31
C ILE A 10 12.55 -14.57 9.79
N VAL A 11 13.58 -13.92 10.34
CA VAL A 11 14.01 -12.58 9.91
C VAL A 11 14.37 -12.57 8.43
N PHE A 12 15.17 -13.52 7.94
CA PHE A 12 15.54 -13.58 6.53
C PHE A 12 14.34 -13.78 5.61
N ILE A 13 13.39 -14.62 5.99
CA ILE A 13 12.17 -14.83 5.21
C ILE A 13 11.30 -13.56 5.21
N LEU A 14 11.15 -12.90 6.36
CA LEU A 14 10.43 -11.65 6.47
C LEU A 14 11.04 -10.54 5.60
N VAL A 15 12.35 -10.42 5.57
CA VAL A 15 13.06 -9.47 4.69
C VAL A 15 12.81 -9.80 3.21
N GLY A 16 12.86 -11.07 2.82
CA GLY A 16 12.55 -11.50 1.45
C GLY A 16 11.10 -11.19 1.05
N LEU A 17 10.14 -11.43 1.95
CA LEU A 17 8.75 -11.09 1.74
C LEU A 17 8.53 -9.56 1.72
N ALA A 18 9.19 -8.81 2.62
CA ALA A 18 9.16 -7.35 2.65
C ALA A 18 9.67 -6.74 1.35
N PHE A 19 10.77 -7.29 0.79
CA PHE A 19 11.24 -6.91 -0.54
C PHE A 19 10.18 -7.14 -1.62
N LYS A 20 9.51 -8.29 -1.59
CA LYS A 20 8.49 -8.66 -2.60
C LYS A 20 7.27 -7.73 -2.60
N ILE A 21 6.83 -7.27 -1.42
CA ILE A 21 5.70 -6.32 -1.28
C ILE A 21 6.13 -4.85 -1.34
N SER A 22 7.41 -4.58 -1.48
CA SER A 22 8.00 -3.22 -1.47
C SER A 22 7.83 -2.50 -0.12
N ALA A 23 7.92 -3.22 1.01
CA ALA A 23 7.89 -2.58 2.32
C ALA A 23 9.25 -1.92 2.64
N VAL A 24 9.22 -0.80 3.36
CA VAL A 24 10.43 -0.10 3.83
C VAL A 24 11.13 -0.97 4.89
N PRO A 25 12.47 -1.17 4.80
CA PRO A 25 13.45 -0.48 3.95
C PRO A 25 13.66 -1.10 2.55
N CYS A 26 13.07 -2.24 2.25
CA CYS A 26 13.34 -3.03 1.04
C CYS A 26 12.54 -2.55 -0.20
N HIS A 27 12.12 -1.29 -0.25
CA HIS A 27 11.21 -0.70 -1.24
C HIS A 27 11.89 -0.12 -2.50
N MET A 28 13.22 0.06 -2.47
CA MET A 28 13.99 0.87 -3.43
C MET A 28 13.72 0.55 -4.91
N TRP A 29 13.44 -0.71 -5.21
CA TRP A 29 13.22 -1.17 -6.58
C TRP A 29 11.88 -0.70 -7.18
N ALA A 30 10.85 -0.49 -6.35
CA ALA A 30 9.49 -0.31 -6.83
C ALA A 30 9.26 1.01 -7.60
N PRO A 31 9.73 2.19 -7.14
CA PRO A 31 9.55 3.43 -7.89
C PRO A 31 10.20 3.40 -9.27
N ASP A 32 11.42 2.87 -9.37
CA ASP A 32 12.18 2.84 -10.61
C ASP A 32 11.60 1.82 -11.62
N VAL A 33 11.17 0.65 -11.12
CA VAL A 33 10.50 -0.36 -11.95
C VAL A 33 9.14 0.14 -12.44
N TYR A 34 8.38 0.84 -11.62
CA TYR A 34 7.06 1.35 -12.01
C TYR A 34 7.17 2.44 -13.07
N GLU A 35 8.14 3.34 -12.92
CA GLU A 35 8.41 4.41 -13.87
C GLU A 35 8.91 3.84 -15.21
N GLY A 36 9.90 2.94 -15.18
CA GLY A 36 10.53 2.38 -16.38
C GLY A 36 9.70 1.34 -17.13
N SER A 37 8.64 0.79 -16.52
CA SER A 37 7.81 -0.23 -17.15
C SER A 37 6.67 0.39 -17.98
N PRO A 38 6.21 -0.29 -19.06
CA PRO A 38 4.97 0.05 -19.73
C PRO A 38 3.80 0.08 -18.74
N THR A 39 2.84 0.99 -18.92
CA THR A 39 1.74 1.23 -17.97
C THR A 39 0.91 -0.02 -17.66
N THR A 40 0.72 -0.90 -18.65
CA THR A 40 0.03 -2.20 -18.47
C THR A 40 0.81 -3.16 -17.58
N VAL A 41 2.14 -3.18 -17.70
CA VAL A 41 3.03 -4.00 -16.87
C VAL A 41 3.08 -3.44 -15.44
N THR A 42 3.12 -2.11 -15.31
CA THR A 42 3.04 -1.45 -13.99
C THR A 42 1.74 -1.82 -13.28
N LEU A 43 0.60 -1.80 -13.97
CA LEU A 43 -0.68 -2.26 -13.42
C LEU A 43 -0.58 -3.67 -12.85
N PHE A 44 0.00 -4.61 -13.61
CA PHE A 44 0.19 -5.98 -13.15
C PHE A 44 1.04 -6.04 -11.87
N PHE A 45 2.17 -5.31 -11.82
CA PHE A 45 3.05 -5.27 -10.64
C PHE A 45 2.40 -4.63 -9.41
N THR A 46 1.48 -3.69 -9.58
CA THR A 46 0.78 -3.08 -8.46
C THR A 46 -0.21 -4.01 -7.77
N MET A 47 -0.67 -5.05 -8.43
CA MET A 47 -1.78 -5.90 -7.98
C MET A 47 -1.33 -7.32 -7.66
N VAL A 48 -0.95 -8.08 -8.68
CA VAL A 48 -0.81 -9.55 -8.59
C VAL A 48 0.30 -9.99 -7.63
N PRO A 49 1.54 -9.47 -7.71
CA PRO A 49 2.60 -9.87 -6.80
C PRO A 49 2.31 -9.52 -5.35
N LYS A 50 1.57 -8.42 -5.11
CA LYS A 50 1.23 -7.97 -3.75
C LYS A 50 0.19 -8.86 -3.09
N ILE A 51 -0.86 -9.24 -3.82
CA ILE A 51 -1.86 -10.20 -3.31
C ILE A 51 -1.18 -11.53 -2.99
N ALA A 52 -0.38 -12.05 -3.93
CA ALA A 52 0.32 -13.32 -3.75
C ALA A 52 1.26 -13.28 -2.53
N ALA A 53 2.07 -12.23 -2.41
CA ALA A 53 3.01 -12.08 -1.31
C ALA A 53 2.28 -11.88 0.04
N LEU A 54 1.17 -11.12 0.08
CA LEU A 54 0.36 -10.97 1.29
C LEU A 54 -0.23 -12.31 1.74
N THR A 55 -0.73 -13.11 0.81
CA THR A 55 -1.25 -14.45 1.11
C THR A 55 -0.17 -15.35 1.71
N VAL A 56 1.05 -15.29 1.16
CA VAL A 56 2.21 -16.00 1.71
C VAL A 56 2.57 -15.47 3.10
N PHE A 57 2.56 -14.16 3.32
CA PHE A 57 2.77 -13.54 4.63
C PHE A 57 1.82 -14.09 5.69
N ILE A 58 0.52 -14.07 5.38
CA ILE A 58 -0.52 -14.56 6.30
C ILE A 58 -0.27 -16.04 6.61
N ARG A 59 -0.11 -16.87 5.59
CA ARG A 59 0.10 -18.32 5.80
C ARG A 59 1.38 -18.61 6.56
N PHE A 60 2.45 -17.90 6.27
CA PHE A 60 3.74 -18.09 6.92
C PHE A 60 3.70 -17.70 8.40
N LEU A 61 3.11 -16.54 8.74
CA LEU A 61 3.10 -16.06 10.11
C LEU A 61 2.09 -16.81 10.99
N TYR A 62 0.90 -17.05 10.47
CA TYR A 62 -0.23 -17.53 11.28
C TYR A 62 -0.42 -19.05 11.30
N VAL A 63 0.31 -19.81 10.49
CA VAL A 63 0.24 -21.27 10.53
C VAL A 63 1.41 -21.86 11.32
N PRO A 64 2.71 -21.77 10.85
CA PRO A 64 3.82 -22.37 11.58
C PRO A 64 4.38 -21.51 12.72
N PHE A 65 4.24 -20.18 12.68
CA PHE A 65 4.95 -19.25 13.58
C PHE A 65 4.04 -18.48 14.54
N LEU A 66 2.80 -18.92 14.70
CA LEU A 66 1.86 -18.29 15.64
C LEU A 66 2.40 -18.26 17.08
N ASN A 67 3.10 -19.33 17.49
CA ASN A 67 3.71 -19.43 18.83
C ASN A 67 4.92 -18.52 19.05
N LEU A 68 5.39 -17.84 18.00
CA LEU A 68 6.57 -16.96 18.02
C LEU A 68 6.20 -15.51 17.72
N ILE A 69 4.99 -15.10 18.13
CA ILE A 69 4.45 -13.75 17.88
C ILE A 69 5.42 -12.68 18.35
N ASP A 70 5.95 -12.79 19.54
CA ASP A 70 6.87 -11.81 20.16
C ASP A 70 8.11 -11.53 19.31
N GLN A 71 8.53 -12.51 18.50
CA GLN A 71 9.73 -12.39 17.66
C GLN A 71 9.47 -11.66 16.35
N TRP A 72 8.34 -11.92 15.68
CA TRP A 72 8.07 -11.35 14.36
C TRP A 72 7.16 -10.10 14.39
N GLN A 73 6.32 -9.94 15.42
CA GLN A 73 5.36 -8.84 15.53
C GLN A 73 6.03 -7.47 15.51
N MET A 74 7.11 -7.30 16.28
CA MET A 74 7.86 -6.04 16.35
C MET A 74 8.44 -5.66 14.99
N ILE A 75 8.90 -6.65 14.22
CA ILE A 75 9.45 -6.44 12.87
C ILE A 75 8.34 -5.93 11.94
N ILE A 76 7.16 -6.57 11.97
CA ILE A 76 6.02 -6.15 11.15
C ILE A 76 5.52 -4.74 11.53
N ILE A 77 5.47 -4.42 12.81
CA ILE A 77 5.14 -3.06 13.29
C ILE A 77 6.12 -2.04 12.70
N PHE A 78 7.42 -2.32 12.79
CA PHE A 78 8.44 -1.43 12.23
C PHE A 78 8.29 -1.25 10.71
N LEU A 79 8.14 -2.35 9.95
CA LEU A 79 7.92 -2.31 8.50
C LEU A 79 6.66 -1.53 8.14
N SER A 80 5.58 -1.68 8.91
CA SER A 80 4.31 -0.98 8.72
C SER A 80 4.49 0.53 8.90
N ILE A 81 5.00 0.95 10.05
CA ILE A 81 5.20 2.37 10.37
C ILE A 81 6.15 3.03 9.37
N ALA A 82 7.30 2.40 9.13
CA ALA A 82 8.28 2.93 8.19
C ALA A 82 7.71 3.08 6.78
N SER A 83 6.90 2.10 6.32
CA SER A 83 6.26 2.14 5.00
C SER A 83 5.19 3.23 4.90
N MET A 84 4.36 3.41 5.93
CA MET A 84 3.35 4.48 5.96
C MET A 84 4.01 5.86 5.91
N VAL A 85 4.97 6.11 6.80
CA VAL A 85 5.62 7.43 6.90
C VAL A 85 6.44 7.73 5.64
N PHE A 86 7.31 6.80 5.24
CA PHE A 86 8.17 7.01 4.08
C PHE A 86 7.37 7.13 2.79
N GLY A 87 6.38 6.25 2.58
CA GLY A 87 5.51 6.27 1.41
C GLY A 87 4.78 7.61 1.26
N ALA A 88 4.26 8.16 2.36
CA ALA A 88 3.57 9.44 2.36
C ALA A 88 4.53 10.62 2.06
N VAL A 89 5.68 10.68 2.73
CA VAL A 89 6.66 11.77 2.56
C VAL A 89 7.26 11.76 1.16
N ALA A 90 7.67 10.58 0.66
CA ALA A 90 8.30 10.45 -0.63
C ALA A 90 7.33 10.71 -1.80
N ALA A 91 6.04 10.46 -1.62
CA ALA A 91 5.02 10.74 -2.64
C ALA A 91 4.84 12.25 -2.92
N ILE A 92 5.03 13.13 -1.92
CA ILE A 92 4.78 14.57 -2.05
C ILE A 92 5.67 15.24 -3.11
N GLY A 93 6.91 14.78 -3.23
CA GLY A 93 7.90 15.40 -4.15
C GLY A 93 7.89 14.83 -5.57
N GLN A 94 6.94 13.96 -5.93
CA GLN A 94 6.98 13.29 -7.24
C GLN A 94 6.28 14.12 -8.31
N THR A 95 6.89 14.19 -9.48
CA THR A 95 6.34 14.80 -10.70
C THR A 95 5.80 13.76 -11.68
N ASN A 96 6.34 12.54 -11.66
CA ASN A 96 5.91 11.42 -12.49
C ASN A 96 4.76 10.66 -11.81
N ILE A 97 3.66 10.41 -12.55
CA ILE A 97 2.45 9.76 -12.06
C ILE A 97 2.73 8.32 -11.60
N LYS A 98 3.49 7.55 -12.37
CA LYS A 98 3.80 6.16 -12.03
C LYS A 98 4.64 6.07 -10.76
N ARG A 99 5.58 6.99 -10.60
CA ARG A 99 6.43 7.10 -9.41
C ARG A 99 5.62 7.51 -8.18
N LEU A 100 4.70 8.46 -8.34
CA LEU A 100 3.74 8.84 -7.29
C LEU A 100 2.90 7.63 -6.85
N ILE A 101 2.36 6.85 -7.79
CA ILE A 101 1.58 5.64 -7.50
C ILE A 101 2.46 4.60 -6.79
N ALA A 102 3.73 4.46 -7.15
CA ALA A 102 4.66 3.54 -6.49
C ALA A 102 4.83 3.89 -5.01
N TYR A 103 5.13 5.15 -4.68
CA TYR A 103 5.26 5.58 -3.28
C TYR A 103 3.94 5.51 -2.51
N SER A 104 2.83 5.88 -3.13
CA SER A 104 1.50 5.68 -2.56
C SER A 104 1.26 4.21 -2.24
N SER A 105 1.65 3.30 -3.13
CA SER A 105 1.51 1.86 -2.94
C SER A 105 2.34 1.32 -1.78
N ILE A 106 3.53 1.89 -1.51
CA ILE A 106 4.35 1.56 -0.34
C ILE A 106 3.60 1.93 0.95
N GLY A 107 3.00 3.13 1.00
CA GLY A 107 2.15 3.55 2.12
C GLY A 107 0.96 2.60 2.34
N HIS A 108 0.25 2.23 1.27
CA HIS A 108 -0.88 1.29 1.35
C HIS A 108 -0.48 -0.10 1.85
N ILE A 109 0.70 -0.59 1.49
CA ILE A 109 1.25 -1.83 2.07
C ILE A 109 1.52 -1.66 3.56
N GLY A 110 1.97 -0.49 4.00
CA GLY A 110 2.12 -0.18 5.43
C GLY A 110 0.82 -0.39 6.21
N TYR A 111 -0.32 0.09 5.70
CA TYR A 111 -1.65 -0.16 6.30
C TYR A 111 -2.02 -1.64 6.34
N THR A 112 -1.74 -2.38 5.28
CA THR A 112 -2.00 -3.82 5.23
C THR A 112 -1.18 -4.56 6.27
N LEU A 113 0.10 -4.19 6.43
CA LEU A 113 0.98 -4.76 7.46
C LEU A 113 0.54 -4.38 8.87
N ALA A 114 -0.05 -3.20 9.09
CA ALA A 114 -0.60 -2.80 10.37
C ALA A 114 -1.69 -3.77 10.85
N GLY A 115 -2.60 -4.17 9.97
CA GLY A 115 -3.59 -5.19 10.28
C GLY A 115 -2.95 -6.54 10.62
N LEU A 116 -1.91 -6.97 9.89
CA LEU A 116 -1.21 -8.22 10.20
C LEU A 116 -0.42 -8.14 11.52
N ALA A 117 0.07 -6.98 11.90
CA ALA A 117 0.82 -6.77 13.14
C ALA A 117 -0.02 -7.05 14.39
N THR A 118 -1.34 -6.98 14.31
CA THR A 118 -2.24 -7.25 15.45
C THR A 118 -2.22 -8.69 15.92
N ALA A 119 -1.72 -9.62 15.11
CA ALA A 119 -1.71 -11.06 15.40
C ALA A 119 -3.09 -11.64 15.74
N SER A 120 -4.17 -11.03 15.25
CA SER A 120 -5.57 -11.41 15.49
C SER A 120 -6.29 -11.82 14.20
N ASN A 121 -7.41 -12.52 14.34
CA ASN A 121 -8.27 -12.87 13.21
C ASN A 121 -8.91 -11.62 12.57
N GLU A 122 -9.29 -10.64 13.38
CA GLU A 122 -9.83 -9.34 12.96
C GLU A 122 -8.78 -8.58 12.13
N GLY A 123 -7.51 -8.64 12.54
CA GLY A 123 -6.41 -8.04 11.81
C GLY A 123 -6.15 -8.70 10.45
N ILE A 124 -6.25 -10.01 10.36
CA ILE A 124 -6.16 -10.72 9.06
C ILE A 124 -7.32 -10.29 8.15
N GLN A 125 -8.55 -10.30 8.67
CA GLN A 125 -9.74 -9.91 7.91
C GLN A 125 -9.62 -8.47 7.41
N SER A 126 -9.23 -7.53 8.27
CA SER A 126 -9.03 -6.13 7.91
C SER A 126 -7.96 -5.96 6.82
N SER A 127 -6.87 -6.70 6.89
CA SER A 127 -5.81 -6.69 5.89
C SER A 127 -6.28 -7.23 4.53
N ILE A 128 -7.07 -8.31 4.53
CA ILE A 128 -7.66 -8.89 3.30
C ILE A 128 -8.66 -7.93 2.67
N ILE A 129 -9.54 -7.31 3.47
CA ILE A 129 -10.49 -6.30 2.99
C ILE A 129 -9.74 -5.12 2.39
N TYR A 130 -8.70 -4.65 3.10
CA TYR A 130 -7.89 -3.52 2.65
C TYR A 130 -7.25 -3.77 1.29
N ILE A 131 -6.52 -4.88 1.13
CA ILE A 131 -5.86 -5.19 -0.13
C ILE A 131 -6.86 -5.40 -1.27
N SER A 132 -8.02 -5.97 -0.99
CA SER A 132 -9.08 -6.18 -1.99
C SER A 132 -9.61 -4.85 -2.52
N ILE A 133 -9.93 -3.90 -1.64
CA ILE A 133 -10.37 -2.56 -2.02
C ILE A 133 -9.25 -1.82 -2.76
N TYR A 134 -8.02 -1.90 -2.26
CA TYR A 134 -6.85 -1.29 -2.89
C TYR A 134 -6.64 -1.76 -4.33
N VAL A 135 -6.77 -3.07 -4.59
CA VAL A 135 -6.63 -3.65 -5.93
C VAL A 135 -7.67 -3.10 -6.90
N VAL A 136 -8.94 -3.03 -6.48
CA VAL A 136 -10.03 -2.48 -7.30
C VAL A 136 -9.78 -1.00 -7.61
N MET A 137 -9.37 -0.21 -6.61
CA MET A 137 -9.05 1.21 -6.82
C MET A 137 -7.87 1.41 -7.77
N ASN A 138 -6.81 0.61 -7.65
CA ASN A 138 -5.67 0.68 -8.57
C ASN A 138 -6.03 0.25 -9.98
N LEU A 139 -6.84 -0.81 -10.13
CA LEU A 139 -7.34 -1.21 -11.44
C LEU A 139 -8.07 -0.04 -12.11
N ALA A 140 -9.00 0.59 -11.40
CA ALA A 140 -9.74 1.74 -11.91
C ALA A 140 -8.82 2.91 -12.26
N LEU A 141 -7.83 3.23 -11.41
CA LEU A 141 -6.85 4.28 -11.64
C LEU A 141 -6.06 4.04 -12.93
N PHE A 142 -5.49 2.85 -13.09
CA PHE A 142 -4.71 2.51 -14.28
C PHE A 142 -5.56 2.41 -15.54
N CYS A 143 -6.83 1.97 -15.45
CA CYS A 143 -7.76 2.03 -16.58
C CYS A 143 -7.96 3.48 -17.04
N CYS A 144 -8.16 4.42 -16.12
CA CYS A 144 -8.24 5.84 -16.46
C CYS A 144 -6.96 6.35 -17.10
N LEU A 145 -5.79 6.00 -16.58
CA LEU A 145 -4.49 6.41 -17.15
C LEU A 145 -4.25 5.82 -18.55
N LEU A 146 -4.66 4.57 -18.79
CA LEU A 146 -4.56 3.93 -20.10
C LEU A 146 -5.49 4.56 -21.14
N MET A 147 -6.62 5.13 -20.72
CA MET A 147 -7.52 5.89 -21.60
C MET A 147 -6.94 7.26 -21.97
N LEU A 148 -6.03 7.79 -21.16
CA LEU A 148 -5.33 9.04 -21.40
C LEU A 148 -4.13 8.80 -22.29
N ARG A 149 -4.35 8.93 -23.62
CA ARG A 149 -3.31 8.77 -24.62
C ARG A 149 -3.34 9.95 -25.59
N ARG A 150 -2.18 10.52 -25.87
CA ARG A 150 -2.02 11.59 -26.86
C ARG A 150 -1.04 11.14 -27.94
N LYS A 151 -1.50 10.95 -29.18
CA LYS A 151 -0.65 10.63 -30.36
C LYS A 151 0.42 9.57 -30.07
N ASP A 152 0.00 8.39 -29.57
CA ASP A 152 0.85 7.24 -29.23
C ASP A 152 1.77 7.40 -27.99
N GLN A 153 1.66 8.49 -27.25
CA GLN A 153 2.35 8.66 -25.95
C GLN A 153 1.35 8.64 -24.79
N TYR A 154 1.73 8.00 -23.69
CA TYR A 154 0.96 8.05 -22.44
C TYR A 154 1.33 9.31 -21.66
N TYR A 155 0.38 9.83 -20.90
CA TYR A 155 0.65 10.87 -19.93
C TYR A 155 1.47 10.27 -18.79
N GLU A 156 2.67 10.78 -18.58
CA GLU A 156 3.58 10.31 -17.53
C GLU A 156 3.78 11.36 -16.44
N ASP A 157 3.72 12.63 -16.78
CA ASP A 157 3.85 13.72 -15.82
C ASP A 157 2.50 14.18 -15.27
N ILE A 158 2.52 14.60 -14.00
CA ILE A 158 1.33 15.15 -13.33
C ILE A 158 0.86 16.44 -14.04
N SER A 159 1.80 17.22 -14.57
CA SER A 159 1.51 18.43 -15.34
C SER A 159 0.67 18.15 -16.60
N ASP A 160 0.79 16.98 -17.19
CA ASP A 160 0.03 16.58 -18.38
C ASP A 160 -1.48 16.43 -18.09
N LEU A 161 -1.85 16.23 -16.83
CA LEU A 161 -3.26 16.20 -16.41
C LEU A 161 -3.89 17.59 -16.36
N SER A 162 -3.10 18.65 -16.53
CA SER A 162 -3.61 20.00 -16.51
C SER A 162 -4.62 20.24 -17.64
N GLY A 163 -5.79 20.77 -17.29
CA GLY A 163 -6.88 21.01 -18.25
C GLY A 163 -7.69 19.76 -18.65
N LEU A 164 -7.45 18.59 -18.04
CA LEU A 164 -8.19 17.36 -18.32
C LEU A 164 -9.69 17.53 -18.17
N SER A 165 -10.13 18.33 -17.18
CA SER A 165 -11.56 18.60 -16.94
C SER A 165 -12.25 19.31 -18.11
N LYS A 166 -11.52 20.08 -18.92
CA LYS A 166 -12.08 20.75 -20.11
C LYS A 166 -12.20 19.79 -21.30
N ASN A 167 -11.21 18.90 -21.47
CA ASN A 167 -11.16 18.00 -22.62
C ASN A 167 -11.92 16.70 -22.41
N HIS A 168 -11.84 16.13 -21.20
CA HIS A 168 -12.44 14.84 -20.80
C HIS A 168 -13.05 14.93 -19.41
N PRO A 169 -14.20 15.62 -19.23
CA PRO A 169 -14.79 15.89 -17.91
C PRO A 169 -15.16 14.62 -17.13
N MET A 170 -15.71 13.61 -17.79
CA MET A 170 -16.08 12.35 -17.12
C MET A 170 -14.85 11.60 -16.60
N LEU A 171 -13.78 11.57 -17.37
CA LEU A 171 -12.55 10.89 -16.99
C LEU A 171 -11.83 11.61 -15.84
N SER A 172 -11.87 12.96 -15.87
CA SER A 172 -11.38 13.80 -14.78
C SER A 172 -12.13 13.55 -13.48
N LEU A 173 -13.47 13.44 -13.56
CA LEU A 173 -14.32 13.13 -12.40
C LEU A 173 -14.03 11.73 -11.85
N CYS A 174 -13.86 10.72 -12.71
CA CYS A 174 -13.48 9.37 -12.28
C CYS A 174 -12.12 9.38 -11.56
N LEU A 175 -11.11 10.03 -12.12
CA LEU A 175 -9.79 10.16 -11.48
C LEU A 175 -9.88 10.85 -10.13
N LEU A 176 -10.65 11.93 -10.02
CA LEU A 176 -10.85 12.65 -8.76
C LEU A 176 -11.47 11.74 -7.69
N VAL A 177 -12.54 11.01 -8.03
CA VAL A 177 -13.20 10.08 -7.10
C VAL A 177 -12.25 8.98 -6.65
N ILE A 178 -11.47 8.40 -7.58
CA ILE A 178 -10.50 7.33 -7.27
C ILE A 178 -9.39 7.86 -6.36
N LEU A 179 -8.82 9.03 -6.67
CA LEU A 179 -7.77 9.64 -5.86
C LEU A 179 -8.25 10.01 -4.46
N PHE A 180 -9.48 10.53 -4.33
CA PHE A 180 -10.10 10.79 -3.03
C PHE A 180 -10.38 9.50 -2.25
N SER A 181 -10.75 8.43 -2.94
CA SER A 181 -10.91 7.11 -2.33
C SER A 181 -9.56 6.58 -1.81
N LEU A 182 -8.49 6.66 -2.59
CA LEU A 182 -7.13 6.29 -2.15
C LEU A 182 -6.66 7.15 -0.97
N ALA A 183 -6.99 8.44 -0.96
CA ALA A 183 -6.71 9.32 0.18
C ALA A 183 -7.49 8.91 1.44
N GLY A 184 -8.62 8.23 1.29
CA GLY A 184 -9.45 7.78 2.41
C GLY A 184 -10.48 8.83 2.86
N ILE A 185 -11.01 9.63 1.93
CA ILE A 185 -12.04 10.62 2.24
C ILE A 185 -13.40 9.91 2.36
N PRO A 186 -14.18 10.13 3.47
CA PRO A 186 -15.54 9.64 3.56
C PRO A 186 -16.43 10.27 2.47
N PRO A 187 -17.41 9.56 1.90
CA PRO A 187 -17.89 8.19 2.18
C PRO A 187 -17.33 7.11 1.23
N LEU A 188 -16.13 7.30 0.71
CA LEU A 188 -15.55 6.42 -0.33
C LEU A 188 -14.97 5.13 0.25
N ALA A 189 -14.81 4.11 -0.61
CA ALA A 189 -14.39 2.76 -0.22
C ALA A 189 -13.04 2.72 0.52
N GLY A 190 -12.08 3.57 0.13
CA GLY A 190 -10.77 3.65 0.78
C GLY A 190 -10.82 4.11 2.24
N PHE A 191 -11.82 4.93 2.60
CA PHE A 191 -12.05 5.28 4.01
C PHE A 191 -12.42 4.04 4.82
N PHE A 192 -13.36 3.24 4.35
CA PHE A 192 -13.76 2.02 5.06
C PHE A 192 -12.62 1.03 5.19
N ALA A 193 -11.79 0.88 4.15
CA ALA A 193 -10.61 0.03 4.21
C ALA A 193 -9.67 0.45 5.35
N LYS A 194 -9.32 1.74 5.44
CA LYS A 194 -8.49 2.29 6.53
C LYS A 194 -9.15 2.15 7.89
N PHE A 195 -10.46 2.39 7.96
CA PHE A 195 -11.23 2.33 9.20
C PHE A 195 -11.26 0.92 9.81
N TYR A 196 -11.43 -0.12 8.99
CA TYR A 196 -11.36 -1.51 9.47
C TYR A 196 -10.00 -1.86 10.06
N VAL A 197 -8.91 -1.47 9.39
CA VAL A 197 -7.56 -1.67 9.93
C VAL A 197 -7.36 -0.90 11.23
N PHE A 198 -7.85 0.34 11.29
CA PHE A 198 -7.77 1.18 12.48
C PHE A 198 -8.46 0.55 13.70
N ILE A 199 -9.69 0.02 13.52
CA ILE A 199 -10.41 -0.67 14.59
C ILE A 199 -9.62 -1.89 15.07
N ALA A 200 -9.15 -2.75 14.15
CA ALA A 200 -8.40 -3.96 14.51
C ALA A 200 -7.12 -3.64 15.32
N VAL A 201 -6.43 -2.54 14.97
CA VAL A 201 -5.24 -2.07 15.69
C VAL A 201 -5.59 -1.51 17.08
N LEU A 202 -6.71 -0.79 17.22
CA LEU A 202 -7.19 -0.26 18.51
C LEU A 202 -7.58 -1.37 19.47
N GLU A 203 -8.28 -2.38 19.02
CA GLU A 203 -8.71 -3.52 19.84
C GLU A 203 -7.54 -4.25 20.49
N GLN A 204 -6.38 -4.25 19.85
CA GLN A 204 -5.13 -4.81 20.39
C GLN A 204 -4.30 -3.80 21.19
N SER A 205 -4.88 -2.64 21.57
CA SER A 205 -4.22 -1.57 22.35
C SER A 205 -2.92 -1.04 21.75
N MET A 206 -2.74 -1.17 20.44
CA MET A 206 -1.56 -0.66 19.71
C MET A 206 -1.73 0.84 19.37
N TYR A 207 -1.92 1.68 20.36
CA TYR A 207 -2.25 3.11 20.21
C TYR A 207 -1.27 3.90 19.35
N PHE A 208 0.02 3.58 19.42
CA PHE A 208 1.03 4.28 18.61
C PHE A 208 0.86 4.04 17.11
N LEU A 209 0.49 2.82 16.73
CA LEU A 209 0.22 2.47 15.34
C LEU A 209 -1.08 3.12 14.85
N SER A 210 -2.08 3.25 15.72
CA SER A 210 -3.36 3.90 15.39
C SER A 210 -3.24 5.42 15.21
N LEU A 211 -2.36 6.09 15.96
CA LEU A 211 -2.09 7.54 15.85
C LEU A 211 -1.55 7.93 14.46
N ILE A 212 -0.70 7.10 13.86
CA ILE A 212 -0.14 7.34 12.54
C ILE A 212 -1.24 7.30 11.46
N HIS A 213 -2.25 6.44 11.62
CA HIS A 213 -3.40 6.37 10.73
C HIS A 213 -4.21 7.68 10.68
N ILE A 214 -4.32 8.38 11.81
CA ILE A 214 -5.09 9.63 11.93
C ILE A 214 -4.33 10.81 11.31
N SER A 215 -3.00 10.82 11.40
CA SER A 215 -2.20 11.98 10.99
C SER A 215 -1.99 12.11 9.48
N GLU A 216 -2.19 11.04 8.70
CA GLU A 216 -1.94 11.06 7.25
C GLU A 216 -2.95 11.84 6.38
N PRO A 217 -4.28 11.78 6.62
CA PRO A 217 -5.22 12.52 5.77
C PRO A 217 -5.06 14.03 5.84
N THR A 218 -4.59 14.57 6.95
CA THR A 218 -4.44 16.02 7.15
C THR A 218 -3.21 16.62 6.49
N ARG A 219 -2.17 15.84 6.20
CA ARG A 219 -0.94 16.33 5.54
C ARG A 219 -1.07 16.52 4.03
N ARG A 220 -2.06 15.92 3.38
CA ARG A 220 -2.25 16.02 1.92
C ARG A 220 -3.10 17.23 1.50
N LEU A 221 -3.67 17.99 2.44
CA LEU A 221 -4.56 19.13 2.17
C LEU A 221 -3.92 20.50 2.43
N ASN A 222 -2.66 20.55 2.87
CA ASN A 222 -1.84 21.76 3.01
C ASN A 222 -0.67 21.70 2.02
#